data_82e607d2cf14418abf4ffe82779dc148
#
_entry.id   82e607d2cf14418abf4ffe82779dc148
#
_cell.length_a   1.000
_cell.length_b   1.000
_cell.length_c   1.000
_cell.angle_alpha   90.00
_cell.angle_beta   90.00
_cell.angle_gamma   90.00
#
_symmetry.space_group_name_H-M   'P 1'
#
loop_
_entity.id
_entity.type
_entity.pdbx_description
1 polymer ?
#
loop_
_entity_poly.entity_id
_entity_poly.type
_entity_poly.pdbx_seq_one_letter_code
_entity_poly.pdbx_strand_id
1 'polypeptide(L)'
;MVNKRIAMEHDKKIALVAHDNKKRDLVEWAKYNRDLLAHHEVYATGTTGEILERELGIKITKLKSGPLGGDQQIGAKIVDNEIDFLIFFWDPLEPMPHDPDVKALLRMAVVWNIPIACNRASADFMISSPLMDGEYDRLVPDYGEYMIQRLESEKAKEQSAEDSDEAIS
;
A
#
# COMPACT_ATOMS: atom_id res chain seq x y z
N MET A 1 12.77 17.75 8.74
CA MET A 1 12.10 16.48 9.13
C MET A 1 13.13 15.36 9.11
N VAL A 2 13.29 14.65 10.19
CA VAL A 2 14.22 13.50 10.27
C VAL A 2 13.59 12.31 9.54
N ASN A 3 14.39 11.54 8.82
CA ASN A 3 13.94 10.31 8.17
C ASN A 3 14.35 9.10 9.03
N LYS A 4 13.47 8.14 9.13
CA LYS A 4 13.77 6.80 9.66
C LYS A 4 13.89 5.78 8.55
N ARG A 5 14.67 4.74 8.79
CA ARG A 5 14.79 3.60 7.89
C ARG A 5 13.78 2.54 8.28
N ILE A 6 13.10 1.98 7.29
CA ILE A 6 12.22 0.82 7.46
C ILE A 6 12.75 -0.26 6.54
N ALA A 7 13.21 -1.35 7.14
CA ALA A 7 13.76 -2.48 6.39
C ALA A 7 12.65 -3.20 5.63
N MET A 8 12.95 -3.51 4.37
CA MET A 8 12.24 -4.50 3.58
C MET A 8 13.10 -5.75 3.56
N GLU A 9 12.59 -6.83 4.11
CA GLU A 9 13.29 -8.09 4.22
C GLU A 9 13.59 -8.70 2.83
N HIS A 10 14.38 -9.76 2.82
CA HIS A 10 14.67 -10.52 1.59
C HIS A 10 13.38 -11.03 0.94
N ASP A 11 12.48 -11.62 1.72
CA ASP A 11 11.18 -12.05 1.27
C ASP A 11 10.19 -10.87 1.36
N LYS A 12 9.90 -10.28 0.19
CA LYS A 12 9.03 -9.11 0.10
C LYS A 12 7.56 -9.49 0.32
N LYS A 13 6.81 -8.58 0.91
CA LYS A 13 5.36 -8.68 1.10
C LYS A 13 4.68 -7.89 -0.01
N ILE A 14 4.12 -8.59 -0.98
CA ILE A 14 3.62 -8.03 -2.24
C ILE A 14 2.09 -8.11 -2.28
N ALA A 15 1.41 -6.98 -2.40
CA ALA A 15 -0.03 -6.94 -2.63
C ALA A 15 -0.34 -6.86 -4.13
N LEU A 16 -1.19 -7.77 -4.61
CA LEU A 16 -1.67 -7.83 -5.99
C LEU A 16 -3.16 -7.47 -6.03
N VAL A 17 -3.48 -6.43 -6.75
CA VAL A 17 -4.85 -5.89 -6.90
C VAL A 17 -5.14 -5.65 -8.37
N ALA A 18 -6.37 -5.93 -8.79
CA ALA A 18 -6.85 -5.57 -10.13
C ALA A 18 -8.32 -5.23 -10.11
N HIS A 19 -8.72 -4.22 -10.88
CA HIS A 19 -10.11 -4.01 -11.26
C HIS A 19 -10.60 -5.15 -12.16
N ASP A 20 -11.91 -5.35 -12.25
CA ASP A 20 -12.50 -6.51 -12.94
C ASP A 20 -11.98 -6.67 -14.38
N ASN A 21 -11.94 -5.59 -15.14
CA ASN A 21 -11.43 -5.60 -16.53
C ASN A 21 -9.91 -5.84 -16.62
N LYS A 22 -9.17 -5.76 -15.53
CA LYS A 22 -7.72 -5.94 -15.48
C LYS A 22 -7.29 -7.24 -14.80
N LYS A 23 -8.20 -8.02 -14.27
CA LYS A 23 -7.90 -9.30 -13.59
C LYS A 23 -7.18 -10.27 -14.50
N ARG A 24 -7.60 -10.37 -15.75
CA ARG A 24 -6.95 -11.25 -16.73
C ARG A 24 -5.49 -10.85 -16.96
N ASP A 25 -5.24 -9.56 -17.14
CA ASP A 25 -3.88 -9.03 -17.33
C ASP A 25 -2.99 -9.32 -16.11
N LEU A 26 -3.53 -9.14 -14.91
CA LEU A 26 -2.79 -9.41 -13.68
C LEU A 26 -2.49 -10.90 -13.53
N VAL A 27 -3.45 -11.77 -13.79
CA VAL A 27 -3.26 -13.23 -13.70
C VAL A 27 -2.21 -13.69 -14.72
N GLU A 28 -2.26 -13.20 -15.95
CA GLU A 28 -1.28 -13.51 -16.99
C GLU A 28 0.12 -13.04 -16.60
N TRP A 29 0.23 -11.82 -16.09
CA TRP A 29 1.49 -11.27 -15.56
C TRP A 29 2.04 -12.11 -14.40
N ALA A 30 1.18 -12.47 -13.46
CA ALA A 30 1.57 -13.27 -12.30
C ALA A 30 2.00 -14.69 -12.69
N LYS A 31 1.35 -15.31 -13.68
CA LYS A 31 1.76 -16.63 -14.20
C LYS A 31 3.15 -16.58 -14.82
N TYR A 32 3.43 -15.54 -15.60
CA TYR A 32 4.77 -15.34 -16.17
C TYR A 32 5.85 -15.15 -15.10
N ASN A 33 5.52 -14.48 -14.02
CA ASN A 33 6.43 -14.19 -12.91
C ASN A 33 6.26 -15.14 -11.69
N ARG A 34 5.61 -16.29 -11.89
CA ARG A 34 5.27 -17.23 -10.81
C ARG A 34 6.47 -17.60 -9.93
N ASP A 35 7.58 -17.94 -10.54
CA ASP A 35 8.75 -18.44 -9.80
C ASP A 35 9.40 -17.32 -8.96
N LEU A 36 9.37 -16.09 -9.43
CA LEU A 36 9.78 -14.92 -8.64
C LEU A 36 8.81 -14.66 -7.48
N LEU A 37 7.51 -14.68 -7.75
CA LEU A 37 6.48 -14.46 -6.73
C LEU A 37 6.49 -15.55 -5.64
N ALA A 38 6.83 -16.78 -5.99
CA ALA A 38 6.89 -17.90 -5.06
C ALA A 38 7.93 -17.72 -3.93
N HIS A 39 8.92 -16.86 -4.12
CA HIS A 39 9.94 -16.53 -3.10
C HIS A 39 9.49 -15.41 -2.15
N HIS A 40 8.30 -14.86 -2.34
CA HIS A 40 7.78 -13.75 -1.57
C HIS A 40 6.44 -14.09 -0.90
N GLU A 41 6.02 -13.25 0.04
CA GLU A 41 4.67 -13.32 0.61
C GLU A 41 3.71 -12.53 -0.28
N VAL A 42 2.69 -13.20 -0.81
CA VAL A 42 1.73 -12.57 -1.73
C VAL A 42 0.37 -12.41 -1.08
N TYR A 43 -0.14 -11.19 -1.13
CA TYR A 43 -1.48 -10.80 -0.72
C TYR A 43 -2.30 -10.44 -1.96
N ALA A 44 -3.59 -10.72 -1.95
CA ALA A 44 -4.48 -10.30 -3.03
C ALA A 44 -5.90 -10.06 -2.53
N THR A 45 -6.63 -9.19 -3.21
CA THR A 45 -8.02 -8.86 -2.86
C THR A 45 -9.02 -9.77 -3.57
N GLY A 46 -10.10 -10.08 -2.86
CA GLY A 46 -11.30 -10.70 -3.36
C GLY A 46 -11.09 -11.96 -4.20
N THR A 47 -11.84 -12.03 -5.29
CA THR A 47 -11.77 -13.15 -6.25
C THR A 47 -10.43 -13.23 -6.97
N THR A 48 -9.67 -12.13 -7.05
CA THR A 48 -8.32 -12.14 -7.61
C THR A 48 -7.41 -13.10 -6.85
N GLY A 49 -7.47 -13.08 -5.51
CA GLY A 49 -6.69 -13.99 -4.68
C GLY A 49 -7.02 -15.46 -4.91
N GLU A 50 -8.30 -15.81 -5.05
CA GLU A 50 -8.74 -17.18 -5.36
C GLU A 50 -8.22 -17.64 -6.72
N ILE A 51 -8.31 -16.79 -7.72
CA ILE A 51 -7.84 -17.09 -9.08
C ILE A 51 -6.32 -17.29 -9.08
N LEU A 52 -5.58 -16.37 -8.45
CA LEU A 52 -4.12 -16.44 -8.40
C LEU A 52 -3.63 -17.69 -7.66
N GLU A 53 -4.21 -18.02 -6.51
CA GLU A 53 -3.83 -19.22 -5.76
C GLU A 53 -4.01 -20.50 -6.59
N ARG A 54 -5.15 -20.62 -7.27
CA ARG A 54 -5.44 -21.74 -8.16
C ARG A 54 -4.50 -21.81 -9.37
N GLU A 55 -4.30 -20.67 -10.04
CA GLU A 55 -3.53 -20.61 -11.29
C GLU A 55 -2.02 -20.71 -11.09
N LEU A 56 -1.51 -20.20 -9.95
CA LEU A 56 -0.08 -20.19 -9.65
C LEU A 56 0.36 -21.40 -8.82
N GLY A 57 -0.57 -22.02 -8.08
CA GLY A 57 -0.23 -23.08 -7.14
C GLY A 57 0.69 -22.63 -6.00
N ILE A 58 0.63 -21.35 -5.61
CA ILE A 58 1.35 -20.79 -4.47
C ILE A 58 0.36 -20.27 -3.43
N LYS A 59 0.80 -20.17 -2.19
CA LYS A 59 -0.03 -19.60 -1.11
C LYS A 59 -0.27 -18.12 -1.33
N ILE A 60 -1.53 -17.72 -1.30
CA ILE A 60 -1.96 -16.31 -1.36
C ILE A 60 -2.72 -15.96 -0.09
N THR A 61 -2.31 -14.90 0.59
CA THR A 61 -3.11 -14.32 1.69
C THR A 61 -4.24 -13.49 1.11
N LYS A 62 -5.47 -13.99 1.24
CA LYS A 62 -6.65 -13.38 0.61
C LYS A 62 -7.28 -12.34 1.53
N LEU A 63 -7.52 -11.14 1.00
CA LEU A 63 -8.21 -10.03 1.64
C LEU A 63 -9.63 -9.89 1.11
N LYS A 64 -10.41 -8.95 1.65
CA LYS A 64 -11.74 -8.63 1.11
C LYS A 64 -11.62 -8.09 -0.31
N SER A 65 -12.70 -8.16 -1.10
CA SER A 65 -12.76 -7.46 -2.39
C SER A 65 -12.73 -5.94 -2.19
N GLY A 66 -12.27 -5.19 -3.20
CA GLY A 66 -12.17 -3.74 -3.16
C GLY A 66 -13.44 -3.06 -2.64
N PRO A 67 -14.63 -3.27 -3.28
CA PRO A 67 -15.89 -2.67 -2.84
C PRO A 67 -16.34 -3.07 -1.42
N LEU A 68 -15.78 -4.12 -0.85
CA LEU A 68 -16.07 -4.58 0.52
C LEU A 68 -14.97 -4.20 1.53
N GLY A 69 -14.09 -3.27 1.17
CA GLY A 69 -13.05 -2.77 2.06
C GLY A 69 -11.67 -3.39 1.89
N GLY A 70 -11.42 -4.15 0.81
CA GLY A 70 -10.10 -4.74 0.53
C GLY A 70 -9.01 -3.68 0.36
N ASP A 71 -9.33 -2.55 -0.26
CA ASP A 71 -8.39 -1.45 -0.46
C ASP A 71 -7.98 -0.82 0.89
N GLN A 72 -8.93 -0.67 1.83
CA GLN A 72 -8.66 -0.19 3.17
C GLN A 72 -7.81 -1.19 3.98
N GLN A 73 -8.03 -2.50 3.82
CA GLN A 73 -7.20 -3.51 4.46
C GLN A 73 -5.74 -3.44 3.99
N ILE A 74 -5.53 -3.24 2.69
CA ILE A 74 -4.18 -3.05 2.13
C ILE A 74 -3.57 -1.76 2.66
N GLY A 75 -4.32 -0.66 2.67
CA GLY A 75 -3.87 0.62 3.19
C GLY A 75 -3.42 0.53 4.65
N ALA A 76 -4.19 -0.14 5.51
CA ALA A 76 -3.83 -0.39 6.90
C ALA A 76 -2.55 -1.22 7.02
N LYS A 77 -2.41 -2.28 6.22
CA LYS A 77 -1.20 -3.12 6.20
C LYS A 77 0.04 -2.38 5.72
N ILE A 78 -0.10 -1.42 4.81
CA ILE A 78 1.00 -0.53 4.41
C ILE A 78 1.43 0.34 5.60
N VAL A 79 0.49 0.91 6.34
CA VAL A 79 0.75 1.74 7.52
C VAL A 79 1.45 0.94 8.63
N ASP A 80 1.06 -0.32 8.80
CA ASP A 80 1.62 -1.23 9.80
C ASP A 80 2.91 -1.94 9.35
N ASN A 81 3.45 -1.58 8.17
CA ASN A 81 4.64 -2.19 7.55
C ASN A 81 4.50 -3.70 7.27
N GLU A 82 3.29 -4.15 7.00
CA GLU A 82 2.98 -5.53 6.63
C GLU A 82 2.90 -5.73 5.11
N ILE A 83 3.04 -4.69 4.31
CA ILE A 83 3.14 -4.72 2.85
C ILE A 83 4.30 -3.84 2.41
N ASP A 84 5.15 -4.38 1.55
CA ASP A 84 6.35 -3.73 1.01
C ASP A 84 6.15 -3.21 -0.42
N PHE A 85 5.28 -3.85 -1.21
CA PHE A 85 5.02 -3.53 -2.62
C PHE A 85 3.53 -3.56 -2.91
N LEU A 86 3.09 -2.62 -3.74
CA LEU A 86 1.73 -2.62 -4.27
C LEU A 86 1.76 -2.70 -5.80
N ILE A 87 1.18 -3.76 -6.34
CA ILE A 87 0.92 -3.91 -7.78
C ILE A 87 -0.58 -3.86 -7.99
N PHE A 88 -1.04 -2.77 -8.55
CA PHE A 88 -2.46 -2.48 -8.73
C PHE A 88 -2.78 -2.19 -10.19
N PHE A 89 -3.26 -3.19 -10.92
CA PHE A 89 -3.72 -3.01 -12.30
C PHE A 89 -5.08 -2.32 -12.29
N TRP A 90 -5.00 -1.01 -12.29
CA TRP A 90 -6.13 -0.12 -12.24
C TRP A 90 -6.72 0.11 -13.64
N ASP A 91 -8.05 0.14 -13.76
CA ASP A 91 -8.75 0.55 -14.97
C ASP A 91 -9.16 2.03 -14.87
N PRO A 92 -8.46 2.94 -15.57
CA PRO A 92 -8.75 4.37 -15.48
C PRO A 92 -9.96 4.78 -16.33
N LEU A 93 -10.48 3.89 -17.17
CA LEU A 93 -11.56 4.19 -18.12
C LEU A 93 -12.94 3.76 -17.62
N GLU A 94 -12.99 3.00 -16.53
CA GLU A 94 -14.23 2.54 -15.94
C GLU A 94 -14.39 3.08 -14.51
N PRO A 95 -15.37 3.99 -14.28
CA PRO A 95 -15.63 4.51 -12.94
C PRO A 95 -16.10 3.39 -12.01
N MET A 96 -15.50 3.33 -10.81
CA MET A 96 -15.84 2.36 -9.78
C MET A 96 -16.43 3.06 -8.55
N PRO A 97 -17.41 2.44 -7.86
CA PRO A 97 -18.00 3.03 -6.64
C PRO A 97 -16.98 3.34 -5.55
N HIS A 98 -15.84 2.66 -5.55
CA HIS A 98 -14.77 2.81 -4.56
C HIS A 98 -13.54 3.58 -5.08
N ASP A 99 -13.65 4.36 -6.14
CA ASP A 99 -12.55 5.19 -6.66
C ASP A 99 -11.90 6.10 -5.59
N PRO A 100 -12.64 6.70 -4.63
CA PRO A 100 -12.03 7.43 -3.52
C PRO A 100 -11.10 6.56 -2.66
N ASP A 101 -11.43 5.30 -2.47
CA ASP A 101 -10.62 4.34 -1.69
C ASP A 101 -9.34 3.99 -2.43
N VAL A 102 -9.39 3.88 -3.76
CA VAL A 102 -8.22 3.70 -4.62
C VAL A 102 -7.24 4.87 -4.45
N LYS A 103 -7.74 6.11 -4.51
CA LYS A 103 -6.90 7.30 -4.28
C LYS A 103 -6.28 7.31 -2.88
N ALA A 104 -7.04 6.92 -1.87
CA ALA A 104 -6.55 6.81 -0.50
C ALA A 104 -5.45 5.76 -0.39
N LEU A 105 -5.59 4.61 -1.04
CA LEU A 105 -4.60 3.54 -1.08
C LEU A 105 -3.29 4.01 -1.75
N LEU A 106 -3.39 4.65 -2.91
CA LEU A 106 -2.22 5.20 -3.62
C LEU A 106 -1.50 6.25 -2.76
N ARG A 107 -2.25 7.10 -2.05
CA ARG A 107 -1.70 8.09 -1.14
C ARG A 107 -0.93 7.43 0.01
N MET A 108 -1.44 6.34 0.60
CA MET A 108 -0.72 5.61 1.66
C MET A 108 0.59 5.03 1.16
N ALA A 109 0.63 4.50 -0.05
CA ALA A 109 1.85 4.01 -0.66
C ALA A 109 2.92 5.10 -0.79
N VAL A 110 2.54 6.32 -1.18
CA VAL A 110 3.45 7.47 -1.27
C VAL A 110 3.90 7.94 0.12
N VAL A 111 2.98 8.06 1.08
CA VAL A 111 3.29 8.48 2.46
C VAL A 111 4.31 7.54 3.11
N TRP A 112 4.17 6.25 2.89
CA TRP A 112 5.05 5.23 3.48
C TRP A 112 6.20 4.80 2.57
N ASN A 113 6.36 5.49 1.44
CA ASN A 113 7.45 5.28 0.46
C ASN A 113 7.60 3.80 0.06
N ILE A 114 6.51 3.14 -0.28
CA ILE A 114 6.56 1.80 -0.87
C ILE A 114 6.48 1.89 -2.40
N PRO A 115 7.17 0.99 -3.13
CA PRO A 115 7.05 0.88 -4.57
C PRO A 115 5.62 0.52 -4.98
N ILE A 116 5.15 1.18 -6.04
CA ILE A 116 3.80 1.00 -6.56
C ILE A 116 3.83 0.90 -8.08
N ALA A 117 3.12 -0.09 -8.64
CA ALA A 117 2.91 -0.24 -10.06
C ALA A 117 1.41 -0.22 -10.37
N CYS A 118 0.96 0.72 -11.22
CA CYS A 118 -0.43 0.83 -11.64
C CYS A 118 -0.70 0.23 -13.02
N ASN A 119 0.31 -0.35 -13.66
CA ASN A 119 0.21 -1.02 -14.94
C ASN A 119 1.29 -2.10 -15.08
N ARG A 120 1.17 -2.90 -16.16
CA ARG A 120 2.05 -4.04 -16.44
C ARG A 120 3.50 -3.62 -16.63
N ALA A 121 3.76 -2.57 -17.40
CA ALA A 121 5.12 -2.12 -17.67
C ALA A 121 5.87 -1.75 -16.38
N SER A 122 5.24 -0.98 -15.49
CA SER A 122 5.82 -0.65 -14.19
C SER A 122 6.06 -1.89 -13.33
N ALA A 123 5.12 -2.84 -13.34
CA ALA A 123 5.26 -4.11 -12.62
C ALA A 123 6.44 -4.95 -13.15
N ASP A 124 6.65 -4.97 -14.47
CA ASP A 124 7.79 -5.67 -15.09
C ASP A 124 9.13 -5.09 -14.63
N PHE A 125 9.26 -3.77 -14.62
CA PHE A 125 10.47 -3.11 -14.13
C PHE A 125 10.70 -3.35 -12.64
N MET A 126 9.64 -3.33 -11.83
CA MET A 126 9.74 -3.56 -10.39
C MET A 126 10.18 -4.99 -10.07
N ILE A 127 9.52 -5.99 -10.63
CA ILE A 127 9.81 -7.40 -10.33
C ILE A 127 11.20 -7.83 -10.85
N SER A 128 11.71 -7.14 -11.88
CA SER A 128 13.02 -7.40 -12.49
C SER A 128 14.16 -6.65 -11.81
N SER A 129 13.86 -5.80 -10.84
CA SER A 129 14.89 -5.01 -10.14
C SER A 129 15.81 -5.92 -9.32
N PRO A 130 17.15 -5.70 -9.35
CA PRO A 130 18.06 -6.39 -8.43
C PRO A 130 17.76 -6.15 -6.95
N LEU A 131 17.03 -5.09 -6.61
CA LEU A 131 16.61 -4.78 -5.23
C LEU A 131 15.56 -5.77 -4.70
N MET A 132 14.96 -6.58 -5.58
CA MET A 132 14.02 -7.64 -5.15
C MET A 132 14.74 -8.79 -4.43
N ASP A 133 16.00 -9.04 -4.72
CA ASP A 133 16.75 -10.21 -4.26
C ASP A 133 17.53 -9.98 -2.96
N GLY A 134 17.28 -8.89 -2.26
CA GLY A 134 18.02 -8.56 -1.05
C GLY A 134 17.24 -7.68 -0.07
N GLU A 135 17.90 -7.33 1.02
CA GLU A 135 17.37 -6.34 1.95
C GLU A 135 17.44 -4.94 1.34
N TYR A 136 16.42 -4.14 1.60
CA TYR A 136 16.37 -2.75 1.17
C TYR A 136 15.76 -1.87 2.26
N ASP A 137 16.45 -0.77 2.59
CA ASP A 137 15.96 0.20 3.56
C ASP A 137 15.21 1.34 2.86
N ARG A 138 13.88 1.42 3.04
CA ARG A 138 13.15 2.61 2.62
C ARG A 138 13.36 3.73 3.64
N LEU A 139 13.52 4.94 3.13
CA LEU A 139 13.54 6.14 3.96
C LEU A 139 12.14 6.72 4.05
N VAL A 140 11.63 6.85 5.25
CA VAL A 140 10.30 7.41 5.54
C VAL A 140 10.46 8.55 6.52
N PRO A 141 9.75 9.69 6.34
CA PRO A 141 9.75 10.75 7.33
C PRO A 141 9.36 10.23 8.72
N ASP A 142 10.03 10.70 9.76
CA ASP A 142 9.64 10.36 11.13
C ASP A 142 8.37 11.12 11.53
N TYR A 143 7.24 10.47 11.32
CA TYR A 143 5.94 11.05 11.64
C TYR A 143 5.68 11.19 13.14
N GLY A 144 6.50 10.60 14.00
CA GLY A 144 6.44 10.82 15.44
C GLY A 144 6.74 12.27 15.79
N GLU A 145 7.79 12.85 15.20
CA GLU A 145 8.13 14.27 15.36
C GLU A 145 7.01 15.19 14.85
N TYR A 146 6.43 14.85 13.70
CA TYR A 146 5.27 15.57 13.16
C TYR A 146 4.07 15.56 14.11
N MET A 147 3.78 14.43 14.73
CA MET A 147 2.68 14.31 15.70
C MET A 147 2.93 15.12 16.96
N ILE A 148 4.16 15.15 17.48
CA ILE A 148 4.53 15.97 18.64
C ILE A 148 4.29 17.44 18.34
N GLN A 149 4.81 17.96 17.23
CA GLN A 149 4.63 19.36 16.82
C GLN A 149 3.15 19.73 16.67
N ARG A 150 2.35 18.80 16.14
CA ARG A 150 0.91 19.01 15.99
C ARG A 150 0.20 19.12 17.33
N LEU A 151 0.50 18.21 18.27
CA LEU A 151 -0.07 18.23 19.61
C LEU A 151 0.31 19.50 20.39
N GLU A 152 1.56 19.96 20.27
CA GLU A 152 2.01 21.21 20.86
C GLU A 152 1.26 22.42 20.29
N SER A 153 1.03 22.43 18.98
CA SER A 153 0.28 23.52 18.33
C SER A 153 -1.21 23.54 18.71
N GLU A 154 -1.81 22.38 18.95
CA GLU A 154 -3.19 22.29 19.43
C GLU A 154 -3.31 22.77 20.88
N LYS A 155 -2.43 22.36 21.77
CA LYS A 155 -2.37 22.84 23.16
C LYS A 155 -2.18 24.35 23.24
N ALA A 156 -1.35 24.94 22.40
CA ALA A 156 -1.15 26.38 22.35
C ALA A 156 -2.41 27.14 21.91
N LYS A 157 -3.23 26.55 21.02
CA LYS A 157 -4.51 27.13 20.60
C LYS A 157 -5.56 27.05 21.70
N GLU A 158 -5.64 25.95 22.43
CA GLU A 158 -6.56 25.76 23.56
C GLU A 158 -6.24 26.80 24.66
N GLN A 159 -4.97 26.95 25.02
CA GLN A 159 -4.53 27.92 26.02
C GLN A 159 -4.89 29.36 25.60
N SER A 160 -4.67 29.71 24.33
CA SER A 160 -5.00 31.06 23.83
C SER A 160 -6.52 31.34 23.81
N ALA A 161 -7.34 30.31 23.67
CA ALA A 161 -8.80 30.43 23.74
C ALA A 161 -9.28 30.62 25.18
N GLU A 162 -8.72 29.88 26.14
CA GLU A 162 -9.01 30.03 27.57
C GLU A 162 -8.62 31.43 28.08
N ASP A 163 -7.42 31.91 27.74
CA ASP A 163 -6.94 33.26 28.12
C ASP A 163 -7.84 34.37 27.54
N SER A 164 -8.45 34.15 26.37
CA SER A 164 -9.34 35.11 25.73
C SER A 164 -10.72 35.16 26.42
N ASP A 165 -11.23 34.05 26.91
CA ASP A 165 -12.50 33.97 27.62
C ASP A 165 -12.40 34.54 29.05
N GLU A 166 -11.26 34.36 29.74
CA GLU A 166 -11.00 35.01 31.02
C GLU A 166 -10.87 36.53 30.94
N ALA A 167 -10.36 37.07 29.80
CA ALA A 167 -10.19 38.49 29.59
C ALA A 167 -11.51 39.24 29.30
N ILE A 168 -12.61 38.53 29.00
CA ILE A 168 -13.94 39.08 28.68
C ILE A 168 -14.89 39.02 29.88
N SER A 169 -14.51 38.33 30.94
CA SER A 169 -15.27 38.19 32.19
C SER A 169 -14.89 39.26 33.20
#